data_c1e52f1eac5a8b746bc056c00e07436a
#
_entry.id   c1e52f1eac5a8b746bc056c00e07436a
#
_cell.length_a   1.000
_cell.length_b   1.000
_cell.length_c   1.000
_cell.angle_alpha   90.00
_cell.angle_beta   90.00
_cell.angle_gamma   90.00
#
_symmetry.space_group_name_H-M   'P 1'
#
loop_
_entity.id
_entity.type
_entity.pdbx_description
1 polymer ?
#
loop_
_entity_poly.entity_id
_entity_poly.type
_entity_poly.pdbx_seq_one_letter_code
_entity_poly.pdbx_strand_id
1 'polypeptide(L)' 'MSSFKTDCLRADYKEAFEDWALQVNHLHAAIESEPGEAVLIAAEERAAAAEIAYRDSRDRLTKEMMIESAENDRLGRE' A
#
# COMPACT_ATOMS: atom_id res chain seq x y z
N MET A 1 -6.13 19.51 11.99
CA MET A 1 -4.94 19.54 11.10
C MET A 1 -4.30 18.18 11.02
N SER A 2 -4.00 17.73 9.81
CA SER A 2 -3.23 16.49 9.67
C SER A 2 -1.78 16.77 9.99
N SER A 3 -1.11 15.81 10.65
CA SER A 3 0.31 15.95 10.97
C SER A 3 1.15 15.72 9.72
N PHE A 4 2.35 16.26 9.72
CA PHE A 4 3.32 16.01 8.64
C PHE A 4 3.58 14.51 8.49
N LYS A 5 3.65 13.79 9.60
CA LYS A 5 3.87 12.33 9.60
C LYS A 5 2.72 11.60 8.89
N THR A 6 1.48 11.98 9.18
CA THR A 6 0.31 11.39 8.53
C THR A 6 0.29 11.69 7.05
N ASP A 7 0.66 12.91 6.65
CA ASP A 7 0.71 13.28 5.24
C ASP A 7 1.76 12.47 4.48
N CYS A 8 2.93 12.23 5.09
CA CYS A 8 3.97 11.37 4.51
C CYS A 8 3.48 9.93 4.36
N LEU A 9 2.79 9.41 5.38
CA LEU A 9 2.27 8.05 5.34
C LEU A 9 1.17 7.89 4.29
N ARG A 10 0.35 8.92 4.09
CA ARG A 10 -0.66 8.91 3.02
C ARG A 10 -0.02 8.89 1.64
N ALA A 11 1.05 9.65 1.46
CA ALA A 11 1.80 9.67 0.20
C ALA A 11 2.43 8.29 -0.06
N ASP A 12 3.03 7.67 0.96
CA ASP A 12 3.61 6.33 0.86
C ASP A 12 2.54 5.29 0.53
N TYR A 13 1.39 5.39 1.18
CA TYR A 13 0.26 4.50 0.93
C TYR A 13 -0.23 4.61 -0.51
N LYS A 14 -0.40 5.83 -0.99
CA LYS A 14 -0.86 6.08 -2.36
C LYS A 14 0.12 5.51 -3.38
N GLU A 15 1.42 5.75 -3.17
CA GLU A 15 2.46 5.25 -4.06
C GLU A 15 2.50 3.72 -4.07
N ALA A 16 2.43 3.10 -2.89
CA ALA A 16 2.42 1.65 -2.77
C ALA A 16 1.17 1.03 -3.42
N PHE A 17 0.01 1.68 -3.26
CA PHE A 17 -1.22 1.23 -3.91
C PHE A 17 -1.12 1.30 -5.43
N GLU A 18 -0.59 2.40 -5.96
CA GLU A 18 -0.43 2.58 -7.41
C GLU A 18 0.55 1.55 -7.97
N ASP A 19 1.65 1.28 -7.28
CA ASP A 19 2.61 0.26 -7.69
C ASP A 19 1.97 -1.14 -7.68
N TRP A 20 1.25 -1.47 -6.62
CA TRP A 20 0.56 -2.75 -6.54
C TRP A 20 -0.44 -2.91 -7.69
N ALA A 21 -1.26 -1.89 -7.96
CA ALA A 21 -2.23 -1.93 -9.05
C ALA A 21 -1.54 -2.12 -10.40
N LEU A 22 -0.39 -1.44 -10.60
CA LEU A 22 0.40 -1.59 -11.82
C LEU A 22 0.93 -3.02 -11.96
N GLN A 23 1.47 -3.61 -10.90
CA GLN A 23 1.99 -4.98 -10.94
C GLN A 23 0.89 -6.01 -11.18
N VAL A 24 -0.28 -5.79 -10.61
CA VAL A 24 -1.44 -6.67 -10.86
C VAL A 24 -1.86 -6.60 -12.34
N ASN A 25 -1.88 -5.41 -12.92
CA ASN A 25 -2.19 -5.24 -14.35
C ASN A 25 -1.15 -5.93 -15.22
N HIS A 26 0.13 -5.82 -14.87
CA HIS A 26 1.21 -6.51 -15.58
C HIS A 26 1.06 -8.03 -15.50
N LEU A 27 0.67 -8.52 -14.33
CA LEU A 27 0.44 -9.96 -14.13
C LEU A 27 -0.72 -10.45 -15.02
N HIS A 28 -1.83 -9.71 -15.05
CA HIS A 28 -2.96 -10.07 -15.90
C HIS A 28 -2.58 -10.09 -17.38
N ALA A 29 -1.83 -9.08 -17.82
CA ALA A 29 -1.35 -9.01 -19.20
C ALA A 29 -0.41 -10.19 -19.52
N ALA A 30 0.45 -10.58 -18.57
CA ALA A 30 1.32 -11.73 -18.74
C ALA A 30 0.52 -13.02 -18.88
N ILE A 31 -0.51 -13.21 -18.05
CA ILE A 31 -1.38 -14.38 -18.13
C ILE A 31 -2.07 -14.46 -19.49
N GLU A 32 -2.60 -13.35 -19.97
CA GLU A 32 -3.31 -13.29 -21.26
C GLU A 32 -2.39 -13.54 -22.46
N SER A 33 -1.13 -13.14 -22.37
CA SER A 33 -0.17 -13.32 -23.47
C SER A 33 0.48 -14.70 -23.52
N GLU A 34 0.13 -15.58 -22.60
CA GLU A 34 0.67 -16.94 -22.50
C GLU A 34 2.20 -16.98 -22.53
N PRO A 35 2.86 -16.27 -21.60
CA PRO A 35 4.32 -16.22 -21.57
C PRO A 35 4.90 -17.52 -21.04
N GLY A 36 6.22 -17.66 -21.14
CA GLY A 36 6.92 -18.77 -20.52
C GLY A 36 6.71 -18.75 -19.00
N GLU A 37 6.83 -19.92 -18.38
CA GLU A 37 6.65 -20.10 -16.92
C GLU A 37 7.52 -19.14 -16.10
N ALA A 38 8.77 -18.93 -16.50
CA ALA A 38 9.69 -18.03 -15.79
C ALA A 38 9.19 -16.60 -15.76
N VAL A 39 8.61 -16.10 -16.85
CA VAL A 39 8.06 -14.76 -16.93
C VAL A 39 6.84 -14.62 -16.02
N LEU A 40 5.99 -15.63 -16.00
CA LEU A 40 4.79 -15.65 -15.16
C LEU A 40 5.16 -15.67 -13.69
N ILE A 41 6.11 -16.51 -13.30
CA ILE A 41 6.60 -16.58 -11.91
C ILE A 41 7.17 -15.23 -11.47
N ALA A 42 7.98 -14.60 -12.32
CA ALA A 42 8.56 -13.29 -12.02
C ALA A 42 7.47 -12.22 -11.83
N ALA A 43 6.43 -12.25 -12.66
CA ALA A 43 5.31 -11.31 -12.55
C ALA A 43 4.53 -11.53 -11.25
N GLU A 44 4.29 -12.79 -10.87
CA GLU A 44 3.62 -13.15 -9.62
C GLU A 44 4.41 -12.69 -8.40
N GLU A 45 5.73 -12.87 -8.43
CA GLU A 45 6.61 -12.44 -7.33
C GLU A 45 6.59 -10.92 -7.17
N ARG A 46 6.62 -10.17 -8.28
CA ARG A 46 6.54 -8.71 -8.25
C ARG A 46 5.21 -8.23 -7.68
N ALA A 47 4.12 -8.84 -8.10
CA ALA A 47 2.79 -8.50 -7.61
C ALA A 47 2.68 -8.81 -6.12
N ALA A 48 3.21 -9.94 -5.66
CA ALA A 48 3.20 -10.31 -4.25
C ALA A 48 4.03 -9.35 -3.40
N ALA A 49 5.21 -8.95 -3.87
CA ALA A 49 6.05 -7.99 -3.17
C ALA A 49 5.37 -6.63 -3.07
N ALA A 50 4.74 -6.16 -4.15
CA ALA A 50 4.01 -4.91 -4.17
C ALA A 50 2.81 -4.94 -3.22
N GLU A 51 2.12 -6.08 -3.12
CA GLU A 51 1.00 -6.26 -2.19
C GLU A 51 1.47 -6.15 -0.75
N ILE A 52 2.59 -6.76 -0.40
CA ILE A 52 3.15 -6.68 0.95
C ILE A 52 3.48 -5.23 1.29
N ALA A 53 4.11 -4.49 0.40
CA ALA A 53 4.44 -3.08 0.59
C ALA A 53 3.18 -2.24 0.77
N TYR A 54 2.14 -2.50 -0.01
CA TYR A 54 0.85 -1.81 0.09
C TYR A 54 0.21 -2.07 1.46
N ARG A 55 0.14 -3.32 1.89
CA ARG A 55 -0.45 -3.68 3.19
C ARG A 55 0.32 -3.05 4.36
N ASP A 56 1.65 -3.06 4.27
CA ASP A 56 2.49 -2.45 5.30
C ASP A 56 2.25 -0.95 5.39
N SER A 57 2.21 -0.25 4.26
CA SER A 57 1.93 1.18 4.21
C SER A 57 0.54 1.50 4.76
N ARG A 58 -0.46 0.68 4.42
CA ARG A 58 -1.82 0.82 4.93
C ARG A 58 -1.86 0.66 6.45
N ASP A 59 -1.19 -0.36 6.96
CA ASP A 59 -1.19 -0.63 8.39
C ASP A 59 -0.50 0.48 9.18
N ARG A 60 0.60 1.01 8.66
CA ARG A 60 1.30 2.15 9.27
C ARG A 60 0.43 3.39 9.31
N LEU A 61 -0.25 3.69 8.20
CA LEU A 61 -1.15 4.84 8.12
C LEU A 61 -2.32 4.67 9.09
N THR A 62 -2.95 3.50 9.10
CA THR A 62 -4.08 3.22 9.98
C THR A 62 -3.68 3.37 11.44
N LYS A 63 -2.53 2.81 11.81
CA LYS A 63 -2.02 2.91 13.18
C LYS A 63 -1.80 4.36 13.60
N GLU A 64 -1.19 5.17 12.73
CA GLU A 64 -0.95 6.58 13.03
C GLU A 64 -2.26 7.37 13.15
N MET A 65 -3.22 7.10 12.28
CA MET A 65 -4.53 7.74 12.35
C MET A 65 -5.27 7.38 13.65
N MET A 66 -5.13 6.15 14.11
CA MET A 66 -5.71 5.72 15.38
C MET A 66 -5.07 6.43 16.57
N ILE A 67 -3.76 6.61 16.53
CA ILE A 67 -3.02 7.34 17.58
C ILE A 67 -3.47 8.80 17.61
N GLU A 68 -3.55 9.47 16.46
CA GLU A 68 -4.01 10.85 16.37
C GLU A 68 -5.44 11.01 16.86
N SER A 69 -6.31 10.07 16.50
CA SER A 69 -7.71 10.07 16.96
C SER A 69 -7.80 9.93 18.48
N ALA A 70 -7.00 9.06 19.07
CA ALA A 70 -6.96 8.88 20.53
C ALA A 70 -6.45 10.14 21.25
N GLU A 71 -5.44 10.80 20.69
CA GLU A 71 -4.91 12.04 21.25
C GLU A 71 -5.94 13.17 21.17
N ASN A 72 -6.61 13.31 20.02
CA ASN A 72 -7.63 14.33 19.82
C ASN A 72 -8.82 14.11 20.78
N ASP A 73 -9.20 12.85 20.97
CA ASP A 73 -10.29 12.49 21.87
C ASP A 73 -9.95 12.83 23.32
N ARG A 74 -8.69 12.57 23.73
CA ARG A 74 -8.19 12.92 25.05
C ARG A 74 -8.19 14.43 25.28
N LEU A 75 -7.72 15.19 24.30
CA LEU A 75 -7.65 16.65 24.38
C LEU A 75 -9.05 17.28 24.35
N GLY A 76 -9.97 16.68 23.63
CA GLY A 76 -11.33 17.18 23.51
C GLY A 76 -12.18 17.03 24.77
N ARG A 77 -11.75 16.23 25.73
CA ARG A 77 -12.48 15.98 26.96
C ARG A 77 -12.20 17.01 28.06
N GLU A 78 -11.21 17.84 27.87
CA GLU A 78 -10.93 18.94 28.79
C GLU A 78 -11.76 20.14 28.47
#